data_58ecd529e3cd4998e1cca5cb8c6e868e
#
_entry.id   58ecd529e3cd4998e1cca5cb8c6e868e
#
_cell.length_a   1.000
_cell.length_b   1.000
_cell.length_c   1.000
_cell.angle_alpha   90.00
_cell.angle_beta   90.00
_cell.angle_gamma   90.00
#
_symmetry.space_group_name_H-M   'P 1'
#
loop_
_entity.id
_entity.type
_entity.pdbx_description
1 polymer ?
#
loop_
_entity_poly.entity_id
_entity_poly.type
_entity_poly.pdbx_seq_one_letter_code
_entity_poly.pdbx_strand_id
1 'polypeptide(L)'
;ERVLDINPEAAVNVYRIFYLPETAGQFDFTEYDYVVDAIDTVTGKLELAERACRCRIPIISSMGAGNKMDPTAFQVADISQTSVCPLARVMRRELKKRGIYHLKVVYSTEKPMILTECGEAGRETEQGITEDAFVSKKPIPGSNAFVPSVAGLIMAGEVVKDLTKFR
;
A
#
# COMPACT_ATOMS: atom_id res chain seq x y z
N GLU A 1 5.75 11.04 17.70
CA GLU A 1 6.54 10.52 18.84
C GLU A 1 7.76 9.73 18.34
N ARG A 2 7.63 8.51 17.79
CA ARG A 2 8.77 7.63 17.43
C ARG A 2 9.86 8.28 16.57
N VAL A 3 9.51 9.13 15.62
CA VAL A 3 10.51 9.84 14.80
C VAL A 3 11.34 10.79 15.65
N LEU A 4 10.69 11.51 16.58
CA LEU A 4 11.35 12.44 17.48
C LEU A 4 12.14 11.74 18.58
N ASP A 5 11.75 10.49 18.96
CA ASP A 5 12.55 9.66 19.86
C ASP A 5 13.88 9.23 19.22
N ILE A 6 13.86 9.01 17.89
CA ILE A 6 15.06 8.61 17.13
C ILE A 6 15.91 9.81 16.76
N ASN A 7 15.27 10.90 16.30
CA ASN A 7 15.93 12.16 15.96
C ASN A 7 15.12 13.33 16.52
N PRO A 8 15.51 13.87 17.69
CA PRO A 8 14.82 15.01 18.32
C PRO A 8 14.82 16.29 17.47
N GLU A 9 15.78 16.44 16.53
CA GLU A 9 15.89 17.62 15.67
C GLU A 9 15.06 17.51 14.40
N ALA A 10 14.37 16.38 14.19
CA ALA A 10 13.54 16.21 13.00
C ALA A 10 12.32 17.15 13.01
N ALA A 11 12.12 17.91 11.95
CA ALA A 11 10.88 18.66 11.74
C ALA A 11 9.78 17.70 11.25
N VAL A 12 8.77 17.46 12.07
CA VAL A 12 7.69 16.52 11.78
C VAL A 12 6.36 17.28 11.62
N ASN A 13 5.83 17.31 10.41
CA ASN A 13 4.52 17.86 10.11
C ASN A 13 3.49 16.71 10.02
N VAL A 14 2.40 16.80 10.78
CA VAL A 14 1.36 15.76 10.83
C VAL A 14 0.07 16.29 10.26
N TYR A 15 -0.41 15.65 9.21
CA TYR A 15 -1.70 15.96 8.58
C TYR A 15 -2.70 14.85 8.88
N ARG A 16 -3.77 15.14 9.62
CA ARG A 16 -4.82 14.18 9.97
C ARG A 16 -5.96 14.23 8.95
N ILE A 17 -5.64 13.89 7.71
CA ILE A 17 -6.59 13.89 6.59
C ILE A 17 -6.43 12.61 5.77
N PHE A 18 -7.49 12.23 5.08
CA PHE A 18 -7.38 11.24 4.01
C PHE A 18 -6.74 11.89 2.79
N TYR A 19 -5.68 11.26 2.28
CA TYR A 19 -5.07 11.70 1.03
C TYR A 19 -5.90 11.18 -0.15
N LEU A 20 -6.61 12.08 -0.79
CA LEU A 20 -7.49 11.85 -1.94
C LEU A 20 -7.29 12.97 -2.96
N PRO A 21 -7.77 12.86 -4.22
CA PRO A 21 -7.65 13.92 -5.21
C PRO A 21 -8.13 15.29 -4.71
N GLU A 22 -9.20 15.31 -3.91
CA GLU A 22 -9.81 16.53 -3.36
C GLU A 22 -8.93 17.22 -2.30
N THR A 23 -8.13 16.44 -1.57
CA THR A 23 -7.26 16.95 -0.49
C THR A 23 -5.80 17.08 -0.91
N ALA A 24 -5.40 16.42 -2.00
CA ALA A 24 -4.03 16.36 -2.47
C ALA A 24 -3.44 17.74 -2.83
N GLY A 25 -4.29 18.73 -3.15
CA GLY A 25 -3.88 20.10 -3.42
C GLY A 25 -3.26 20.86 -2.24
N GLN A 26 -3.40 20.30 -1.01
CA GLN A 26 -2.80 20.87 0.21
C GLN A 26 -1.29 20.59 0.32
N PHE A 27 -0.74 19.74 -0.53
CA PHE A 27 0.66 19.33 -0.51
C PHE A 27 1.38 19.83 -1.75
N ASP A 28 2.41 20.62 -1.56
CA ASP A 28 3.32 21.01 -2.64
C ASP A 28 4.42 19.95 -2.77
N PHE A 29 4.32 19.14 -3.82
CA PHE A 29 5.29 18.06 -4.04
C PHE A 29 6.68 18.57 -4.38
N THR A 30 6.82 19.82 -4.80
CA THR A 30 8.14 20.42 -5.11
C THR A 30 8.99 20.66 -3.87
N GLU A 31 8.38 20.62 -2.67
CA GLU A 31 9.09 20.78 -1.40
C GLU A 31 9.68 19.45 -0.88
N TYR A 32 9.42 18.31 -1.55
CA TYR A 32 9.86 16.99 -1.09
C TYR A 32 10.94 16.41 -1.98
N ASP A 33 11.96 15.81 -1.36
CA ASP A 33 13.01 15.05 -2.06
C ASP A 33 12.57 13.65 -2.42
N TYR A 34 11.59 13.10 -1.71
CA TYR A 34 11.12 11.73 -1.92
C TYR A 34 9.71 11.55 -1.37
N VAL A 35 8.91 10.71 -2.04
CA VAL A 35 7.56 10.32 -1.60
C VAL A 35 7.53 8.83 -1.26
N VAL A 36 7.02 8.49 -0.08
CA VAL A 36 6.79 7.10 0.35
C VAL A 36 5.29 6.86 0.46
N ASP A 37 4.77 6.03 -0.42
CA ASP A 37 3.35 5.67 -0.45
C ASP A 37 3.12 4.35 0.30
N ALA A 38 2.60 4.45 1.52
CA ALA A 38 2.22 3.32 2.37
C ALA A 38 0.73 3.34 2.76
N ILE A 39 -0.09 4.07 2.00
CA ILE A 39 -1.54 4.11 2.21
C ILE A 39 -2.24 2.90 1.57
N ASP A 40 -3.47 2.62 1.93
CA ASP A 40 -4.24 1.46 1.46
C ASP A 40 -5.29 1.80 0.39
N THR A 41 -5.65 3.07 0.23
CA THR A 41 -6.66 3.50 -0.74
C THR A 41 -6.08 3.59 -2.16
N VAL A 42 -6.68 2.85 -3.09
CA VAL A 42 -6.23 2.83 -4.51
C VAL A 42 -6.27 4.23 -5.13
N THR A 43 -7.34 4.98 -4.86
CA THR A 43 -7.50 6.35 -5.39
C THR A 43 -6.37 7.27 -4.92
N GLY A 44 -6.04 7.23 -3.61
CA GLY A 44 -4.93 8.02 -3.08
C GLY A 44 -3.58 7.59 -3.62
N LYS A 45 -3.32 6.27 -3.76
CA LYS A 45 -2.10 5.76 -4.38
C LYS A 45 -1.91 6.24 -5.82
N LEU A 46 -2.97 6.25 -6.60
CA LEU A 46 -2.93 6.73 -7.97
C LEU A 46 -2.63 8.22 -8.03
N GLU A 47 -3.25 9.01 -7.17
CA GLU A 47 -3.01 10.46 -7.06
C GLU A 47 -1.57 10.76 -6.63
N LEU A 48 -1.02 10.03 -5.63
CA LEU A 48 0.38 10.15 -5.22
C LEU A 48 1.34 9.87 -6.39
N ALA A 49 1.13 8.76 -7.10
CA ALA A 49 1.97 8.38 -8.22
C ALA A 49 1.90 9.40 -9.37
N GLU A 50 0.71 9.91 -9.67
CA GLU A 50 0.50 10.89 -10.73
C GLU A 50 1.17 12.22 -10.40
N ARG A 51 1.01 12.74 -9.17
CA ARG A 51 1.66 13.98 -8.74
C ARG A 51 3.17 13.86 -8.68
N ALA A 52 3.68 12.77 -8.10
CA ALA A 52 5.12 12.53 -8.05
C ALA A 52 5.72 12.47 -9.47
N CYS A 53 5.06 11.78 -10.40
CA CYS A 53 5.48 11.72 -11.80
C CYS A 53 5.48 13.12 -12.45
N ARG A 54 4.41 13.91 -12.25
CA ARG A 54 4.27 15.25 -12.79
C ARG A 54 5.34 16.21 -12.26
N CYS A 55 5.63 16.12 -10.96
CA CYS A 55 6.66 16.95 -10.30
C CYS A 55 8.08 16.38 -10.44
N ARG A 56 8.24 15.19 -11.04
CA ARG A 56 9.53 14.48 -11.18
C ARG A 56 10.19 14.17 -9.83
N ILE A 57 9.39 13.91 -8.81
CA ILE A 57 9.85 13.52 -7.49
C ILE A 57 9.91 12.00 -7.42
N PRO A 58 11.00 11.40 -6.94
CA PRO A 58 11.07 9.96 -6.77
C PRO A 58 10.02 9.48 -5.78
N ILE A 59 9.42 8.33 -6.09
CA ILE A 59 8.38 7.71 -5.27
C ILE A 59 8.61 6.21 -5.18
N ILE A 60 8.37 5.64 -4.00
CA ILE A 60 8.24 4.21 -3.79
C ILE A 60 6.87 3.89 -3.18
N SER A 61 6.19 2.88 -3.71
CA SER A 61 4.84 2.52 -3.28
C SER A 61 4.78 1.09 -2.74
N SER A 62 4.22 0.92 -1.54
CA SER A 62 3.92 -0.41 -0.99
C SER A 62 2.69 -0.99 -1.66
N MET A 63 2.80 -2.23 -2.14
CA MET A 63 1.65 -2.98 -2.61
C MET A 63 0.99 -3.75 -1.45
N GLY A 64 0.00 -4.61 -1.74
CA GLY A 64 -0.78 -5.28 -0.71
C GLY A 64 0.05 -6.19 0.19
N ALA A 65 0.04 -5.92 1.49
CA ALA A 65 0.67 -6.72 2.55
C ALA A 65 -0.34 -7.53 3.38
N GLY A 66 -1.64 -7.34 3.16
CA GLY A 66 -2.69 -8.07 3.88
C GLY A 66 -2.84 -9.53 3.44
N ASN A 67 -3.33 -10.36 4.35
CA ASN A 67 -3.56 -11.81 4.17
C ASN A 67 -2.28 -12.57 3.76
N LYS A 68 -1.14 -12.21 4.34
CA LYS A 68 0.18 -12.79 4.07
C LYS A 68 0.90 -13.16 5.36
N MET A 69 1.74 -14.17 5.29
CA MET A 69 2.48 -14.71 6.42
C MET A 69 3.99 -14.75 6.18
N ASP A 70 4.43 -14.71 4.93
CA ASP A 70 5.86 -14.77 4.58
C ASP A 70 6.42 -13.36 4.29
N PRO A 71 7.15 -12.75 5.25
CA PRO A 71 7.79 -11.45 5.03
C PRO A 71 9.01 -11.55 4.09
N THR A 72 9.55 -12.75 3.84
CA THR A 72 10.71 -12.95 2.95
C THR A 72 10.32 -12.94 1.48
N ALA A 73 9.02 -13.05 1.17
CA ALA A 73 8.49 -13.00 -0.18
C ALA A 73 8.39 -11.58 -0.77
N PHE A 74 8.79 -10.55 -0.02
CA PHE A 74 8.81 -9.19 -0.56
C PHE A 74 9.96 -8.96 -1.53
N GLN A 75 9.65 -8.23 -2.60
CA GLN A 75 10.59 -7.81 -3.62
C GLN A 75 10.42 -6.34 -3.95
N VAL A 76 11.52 -5.71 -4.34
CA VAL A 76 11.54 -4.37 -4.95
C VAL A 76 11.58 -4.55 -6.46
N ALA A 77 10.65 -3.93 -7.16
CA ALA A 77 10.57 -4.01 -8.61
C ALA A 77 9.93 -2.76 -9.22
N ASP A 78 10.00 -2.65 -10.53
CA ASP A 78 9.10 -1.78 -11.27
C ASP A 78 7.69 -2.38 -11.32
N ILE A 79 6.65 -1.54 -11.26
CA ILE A 79 5.25 -1.97 -11.29
C ILE A 79 4.93 -2.84 -12.50
N SER A 80 5.61 -2.62 -13.64
CA SER A 80 5.44 -3.39 -14.86
C SER A 80 5.89 -4.85 -14.73
N GLN A 81 6.83 -5.12 -13.82
CA GLN A 81 7.42 -6.43 -13.59
C GLN A 81 6.74 -7.22 -12.47
N THR A 82 5.76 -6.62 -11.80
CA THR A 82 5.06 -7.27 -10.68
C THR A 82 4.18 -8.43 -11.13
N SER A 83 4.11 -9.46 -10.30
CA SER A 83 3.25 -10.63 -10.50
C SER A 83 2.43 -10.92 -9.24
N VAL A 84 1.48 -11.86 -9.30
CA VAL A 84 0.73 -12.42 -8.18
C VAL A 84 -0.13 -11.41 -7.40
N CYS A 85 0.40 -10.24 -7.04
CA CYS A 85 -0.26 -9.26 -6.18
C CYS A 85 -1.50 -8.62 -6.85
N PRO A 86 -2.73 -8.77 -6.30
CA PRO A 86 -3.94 -8.20 -6.86
C PRO A 86 -3.91 -6.67 -6.92
N LEU A 87 -3.41 -6.02 -5.86
CA LEU A 87 -3.31 -4.56 -5.81
C LEU A 87 -2.35 -4.03 -6.90
N ALA A 88 -1.19 -4.67 -7.06
CA ALA A 88 -0.24 -4.29 -8.13
C ALA A 88 -0.86 -4.42 -9.52
N ARG A 89 -1.70 -5.43 -9.75
CA ARG A 89 -2.44 -5.60 -11.00
C ARG A 89 -3.41 -4.43 -11.27
N VAL A 90 -4.13 -4.01 -10.24
CA VAL A 90 -5.05 -2.86 -10.33
C VAL A 90 -4.27 -1.58 -10.59
N MET A 91 -3.24 -1.30 -9.79
CA MET A 91 -2.39 -0.12 -9.92
C MET A 91 -1.77 -0.02 -11.31
N ARG A 92 -1.17 -1.09 -11.80
CA ARG A 92 -0.55 -1.14 -13.14
C ARG A 92 -1.55 -0.81 -14.26
N ARG A 93 -2.77 -1.35 -14.17
CA ARG A 93 -3.83 -1.07 -15.14
C ARG A 93 -4.26 0.39 -15.12
N GLU A 94 -4.49 0.93 -13.93
CA GLU A 94 -5.00 2.30 -13.77
C GLU A 94 -3.91 3.35 -14.04
N LEU A 95 -2.66 3.09 -13.69
CA LEU A 95 -1.52 3.96 -14.01
C LEU A 95 -1.27 4.01 -15.53
N LYS A 96 -1.38 2.86 -16.22
CA LYS A 96 -1.26 2.82 -17.69
C LYS A 96 -2.28 3.71 -18.38
N LYS A 97 -3.53 3.78 -17.90
CA LYS A 97 -4.56 4.69 -18.44
C LYS A 97 -4.18 6.18 -18.28
N ARG A 98 -3.31 6.49 -17.32
CA ARG A 98 -2.79 7.83 -17.04
C ARG A 98 -1.44 8.12 -17.72
N GLY A 99 -0.98 7.20 -18.57
CA GLY A 99 0.32 7.32 -19.25
C GLY A 99 1.53 7.05 -18.37
N ILE A 100 1.33 6.48 -17.16
CA ILE A 100 2.39 6.14 -16.22
C ILE A 100 2.66 4.65 -16.31
N TYR A 101 3.84 4.30 -16.81
CA TYR A 101 4.25 2.91 -17.07
C TYR A 101 5.23 2.37 -16.03
N HIS A 102 5.88 3.25 -15.29
CA HIS A 102 6.94 2.93 -14.34
C HIS A 102 6.60 3.49 -12.97
N LEU A 103 6.76 2.66 -11.95
CA LEU A 103 6.64 3.03 -10.54
C LEU A 103 7.45 2.03 -9.73
N LYS A 104 8.37 2.52 -8.91
CA LYS A 104 9.11 1.67 -7.96
C LYS A 104 8.17 1.19 -6.88
N VAL A 105 8.09 -0.12 -6.67
CA VAL A 105 7.17 -0.72 -5.71
C VAL A 105 7.86 -1.77 -4.85
N VAL A 106 7.33 -1.95 -3.63
CA VAL A 106 7.57 -3.11 -2.78
C VAL A 106 6.32 -3.97 -2.83
N TYR A 107 6.46 -5.21 -3.29
CA TYR A 107 5.34 -6.15 -3.41
C TYR A 107 5.77 -7.55 -2.98
N SER A 108 4.81 -8.35 -2.54
CA SER A 108 5.07 -9.75 -2.17
C SER A 108 4.65 -10.69 -3.29
N THR A 109 5.47 -11.70 -3.54
CA THR A 109 5.18 -12.81 -4.46
C THR A 109 4.32 -13.89 -3.82
N GLU A 110 4.04 -13.81 -2.52
CA GLU A 110 3.11 -14.69 -1.82
C GLU A 110 1.68 -14.43 -2.28
N LYS A 111 0.92 -15.50 -2.56
CA LYS A 111 -0.51 -15.41 -2.82
C LYS A 111 -1.25 -15.03 -1.53
N PRO A 112 -2.14 -14.02 -1.55
CA PRO A 112 -2.94 -13.73 -0.37
C PRO A 112 -3.75 -14.96 0.07
N MET A 113 -3.76 -15.23 1.38
CA MET A 113 -4.61 -16.29 1.94
C MET A 113 -6.08 -15.90 1.79
N ILE A 114 -6.91 -16.89 1.49
CA ILE A 114 -8.35 -16.75 1.55
C ILE A 114 -8.73 -16.99 3.01
N LEU A 115 -9.14 -15.94 3.70
CA LEU A 115 -9.71 -16.07 5.03
C LEU A 115 -11.12 -16.66 4.86
N THR A 116 -11.28 -17.97 5.05
CA THR A 116 -12.58 -18.56 5.31
C THR A 116 -13.00 -18.05 6.69
N GLU A 117 -14.17 -17.42 6.77
CA GLU A 117 -14.79 -17.15 8.07
C GLU A 117 -14.75 -18.47 8.84
N CYS A 118 -14.05 -18.48 9.99
CA CYS A 118 -14.16 -19.58 10.93
C CYS A 118 -15.62 -19.59 11.35
N GLY A 119 -16.36 -20.56 10.81
CA GLY A 119 -17.76 -20.72 11.08
C GLY A 119 -17.98 -20.69 12.58
N GLU A 120 -18.95 -19.93 13.01
CA GLU A 120 -19.59 -20.18 14.30
C GLU A 120 -20.02 -21.64 14.32
N ALA A 121 -19.18 -22.46 14.94
CA ALA A 121 -19.57 -23.81 15.28
C ALA A 121 -20.73 -23.72 16.29
N GLY A 122 -21.92 -24.03 15.83
CA GLY A 122 -23.03 -24.38 16.70
C GLY A 122 -24.00 -23.26 17.05
N ARG A 123 -24.87 -22.88 16.12
CA ARG A 123 -26.28 -22.64 16.41
C ARG A 123 -27.13 -23.15 15.24
N GLU A 124 -27.55 -24.39 15.33
CA GLU A 124 -28.71 -24.87 14.60
C GLU A 124 -29.93 -24.09 15.09
N THR A 125 -30.42 -23.18 14.29
CA THR A 125 -31.79 -22.73 14.39
C THR A 125 -32.44 -22.95 13.03
N GLU A 126 -33.22 -24.02 12.99
CA GLU A 126 -34.26 -24.21 11.97
C GLU A 126 -35.14 -22.98 11.96
N GLN A 127 -35.02 -22.12 10.93
CA GLN A 127 -36.17 -21.35 10.41
C GLN A 127 -35.70 -20.49 9.20
N GLY A 128 -36.27 -20.81 8.04
CA GLY A 128 -36.63 -19.87 6.98
C GLY A 128 -35.48 -19.18 6.23
N ILE A 129 -35.00 -19.81 5.16
CA ILE A 129 -34.12 -19.20 4.16
C ILE A 129 -34.96 -18.19 3.36
N THR A 130 -34.71 -16.92 3.54
CA THR A 130 -35.15 -15.88 2.59
C THR A 130 -33.96 -15.50 1.70
N GLU A 131 -34.15 -15.60 0.39
CA GLU A 131 -33.14 -15.50 -0.68
C GLU A 131 -32.55 -14.09 -0.92
N ASP A 132 -32.65 -13.12 -0.01
CA ASP A 132 -32.31 -11.71 -0.29
C ASP A 132 -31.18 -11.12 0.55
N ALA A 133 -30.21 -11.90 1.04
CA ALA A 133 -29.11 -11.38 1.87
C ALA A 133 -27.69 -11.76 1.39
N PHE A 134 -27.45 -11.91 0.10
CA PHE A 134 -26.06 -11.95 -0.42
C PHE A 134 -25.51 -10.55 -0.67
N VAL A 135 -25.43 -9.72 0.36
CA VAL A 135 -24.51 -8.60 0.35
C VAL A 135 -23.11 -9.16 0.56
N SER A 136 -22.39 -9.40 -0.52
CA SER A 136 -20.97 -9.76 -0.50
C SER A 136 -20.17 -8.66 0.21
N LYS A 137 -20.09 -8.70 1.54
CA LYS A 137 -19.12 -7.91 2.30
C LYS A 137 -17.74 -8.39 1.88
N LYS A 138 -16.99 -7.52 1.17
CA LYS A 138 -15.59 -7.80 0.88
C LYS A 138 -14.89 -8.14 2.20
N PRO A 139 -14.25 -9.31 2.33
CA PRO A 139 -13.60 -9.67 3.58
C PRO A 139 -12.55 -8.62 3.94
N ILE A 140 -12.53 -8.19 5.20
CA ILE A 140 -11.53 -7.25 5.71
C ILE A 140 -10.18 -7.98 5.66
N PRO A 141 -9.14 -7.41 5.03
CA PRO A 141 -7.83 -8.04 4.98
C PRO A 141 -7.26 -8.22 6.38
N GLY A 142 -6.82 -9.45 6.69
CA GLY A 142 -6.06 -9.72 7.91
C GLY A 142 -4.65 -9.12 7.81
N SER A 143 -4.09 -8.74 8.95
CA SER A 143 -2.72 -8.23 9.05
C SER A 143 -2.04 -8.79 10.30
N ASN A 144 -0.72 -8.82 10.29
CA ASN A 144 0.11 -9.21 11.43
C ASN A 144 1.22 -8.16 11.67
N ALA A 145 1.97 -8.32 12.76
CA ALA A 145 2.95 -7.31 13.17
C ALA A 145 4.24 -7.33 12.32
N PHE A 146 4.55 -8.41 11.63
CA PHE A 146 5.85 -8.59 10.96
C PHE A 146 5.81 -8.39 9.45
N VAL A 147 4.77 -8.82 8.75
CA VAL A 147 4.72 -8.70 7.28
C VAL A 147 4.69 -7.22 6.81
N PRO A 148 3.78 -6.36 7.28
CA PRO A 148 3.80 -4.95 6.88
C PRO A 148 5.05 -4.21 7.38
N SER A 149 5.57 -4.59 8.56
CA SER A 149 6.77 -3.97 9.13
C SER A 149 8.01 -4.22 8.27
N VAL A 150 8.17 -5.45 7.76
CA VAL A 150 9.29 -5.79 6.85
C VAL A 150 9.15 -5.04 5.52
N ALA A 151 7.94 -4.92 4.97
CA ALA A 151 7.71 -4.08 3.79
C ALA A 151 8.16 -2.63 4.02
N GLY A 152 7.83 -2.05 5.18
CA GLY A 152 8.25 -0.70 5.57
C GLY A 152 9.77 -0.56 5.70
N LEU A 153 10.45 -1.55 6.31
CA LEU A 153 11.92 -1.57 6.43
C LEU A 153 12.61 -1.65 5.05
N ILE A 154 12.08 -2.47 4.14
CA ILE A 154 12.58 -2.55 2.77
C ILE A 154 12.42 -1.20 2.07
N MET A 155 11.24 -0.56 2.17
CA MET A 155 11.00 0.76 1.58
C MET A 155 11.96 1.81 2.12
N ALA A 156 12.16 1.85 3.43
CA ALA A 156 13.11 2.79 4.06
C ALA A 156 14.54 2.58 3.55
N GLY A 157 14.99 1.33 3.44
CA GLY A 157 16.30 0.99 2.88
C GLY A 157 16.46 1.45 1.43
N GLU A 158 15.41 1.30 0.61
CA GLU A 158 15.43 1.75 -0.79
C GLU A 158 15.45 3.29 -0.90
N VAL A 159 14.72 3.99 -0.04
CA VAL A 159 14.77 5.48 0.02
C VAL A 159 16.18 5.95 0.36
N VAL A 160 16.83 5.34 1.36
CA VAL A 160 18.21 5.69 1.73
C VAL A 160 19.16 5.45 0.55
N LYS A 161 19.08 4.32 -0.12
CA LYS A 161 19.92 4.01 -1.30
C LYS A 161 19.72 5.04 -2.42
N ASP A 162 18.47 5.39 -2.72
CA ASP A 162 18.15 6.35 -3.78
C ASP A 162 18.68 7.76 -3.45
N LEU A 163 18.49 8.23 -2.22
CA LEU A 163 18.93 9.55 -1.78
C LEU A 163 20.46 9.67 -1.66
N THR A 164 21.13 8.61 -1.20
CA THR A 164 22.58 8.60 -1.02
C THR A 164 23.33 8.14 -2.27
N LYS A 165 22.61 7.70 -3.31
CA LYS A 165 23.19 7.07 -4.53
C LYS A 165 24.10 5.87 -4.22
N PHE A 166 23.87 5.25 -3.08
CA PHE A 166 24.54 4.04 -2.66
C PHE A 166 24.03 2.84 -3.48
N ARG A 167 24.93 2.14 -4.16
CA ARG A 167 24.61 0.96 -5.00
C ARG A 167 25.22 -0.30 -4.40
#